data_2fb3353b12a9930e52ef7cb8033cf84e
#
_entry.id   2fb3353b12a9930e52ef7cb8033cf84e
#
_cell.length_a   1.000
_cell.length_b   1.000
_cell.length_c   1.000
_cell.angle_alpha   90.00
_cell.angle_beta   90.00
_cell.angle_gamma   90.00
#
_symmetry.space_group_name_H-M   'P 1'
#
loop_
_entity.id
_entity.type
_entity.pdbx_description
1 polymer ?
#
loop_
_entity_poly.entity_id
_entity_poly.type
_entity_poly.pdbx_seq_one_letter_code
_entity_poly.pdbx_strand_id
1 'polypeptide(L)'
;MSRFYEETSRQIPIYDICDILIVGSGSAGHSAAIAAARAGAKNIILMERYGYSGGDVTGGLVLMVPDLSWYNKSFVRGLQEEWFTRLEKVGPECVVGPSLSDIGSTDPAKINRWKTYMDCTSKSEHKRLV
;
A
#
# COMPACT_ATOMS: atom_id res chain seq x y z
N MET A 1 -18.48 -34.67 13.41
CA MET A 1 -18.42 -34.33 14.85
C MET A 1 -17.81 -32.94 14.98
N SER A 2 -18.58 -31.99 15.49
CA SER A 2 -18.06 -30.65 15.81
C SER A 2 -17.16 -30.74 17.02
N ARG A 3 -15.92 -30.28 16.93
CA ARG A 3 -15.01 -30.18 18.07
C ARG A 3 -15.17 -28.79 18.67
N PHE A 4 -15.44 -28.72 19.96
CA PHE A 4 -15.51 -27.47 20.70
C PHE A 4 -14.31 -27.41 21.65
N TYR A 5 -13.78 -26.22 21.85
CA TYR A 5 -12.81 -25.89 22.87
C TYR A 5 -13.51 -24.96 23.88
N GLU A 6 -13.53 -25.35 25.14
CA GLU A 6 -14.06 -24.52 26.22
C GLU A 6 -12.91 -23.73 26.85
N GLU A 7 -13.00 -22.40 26.78
CA GLU A 7 -12.08 -21.51 27.47
C GLU A 7 -12.67 -21.10 28.82
N THR A 8 -11.83 -21.05 29.83
CA THR A 8 -12.24 -20.57 31.17
C THR A 8 -12.66 -19.10 31.07
N SER A 9 -13.81 -18.75 31.64
CA SER A 9 -14.29 -17.38 31.65
C SER A 9 -13.30 -16.46 32.36
N ARG A 10 -13.01 -15.31 31.76
CA ARG A 10 -12.10 -14.30 32.31
C ARG A 10 -12.68 -12.91 32.14
N GLN A 11 -12.31 -12.00 33.02
CA GLN A 11 -12.61 -10.59 32.86
C GLN A 11 -11.49 -9.93 32.04
N ILE A 12 -11.85 -9.27 30.96
CA ILE A 12 -10.92 -8.57 30.08
C ILE A 12 -11.17 -7.07 30.25
N PRO A 13 -10.13 -6.27 30.59
CA PRO A 13 -10.31 -4.84 30.72
C PRO A 13 -10.61 -4.21 29.35
N ILE A 14 -11.54 -3.27 29.33
CA ILE A 14 -11.83 -2.44 28.16
C ILE A 14 -10.93 -1.22 28.24
N TYR A 15 -10.07 -1.04 27.23
CA TYR A 15 -9.16 0.09 27.16
C TYR A 15 -9.81 1.31 26.49
N ASP A 16 -10.62 1.06 25.46
CA ASP A 16 -11.26 2.14 24.71
C ASP A 16 -12.49 1.62 23.96
N ILE A 17 -13.30 2.55 23.45
CA ILE A 17 -14.47 2.28 22.63
C ILE A 17 -14.35 3.08 21.34
N CYS A 18 -14.57 2.45 20.20
CA CYS A 18 -14.47 3.08 18.90
C CYS A 18 -15.58 2.63 17.95
N ASP A 19 -15.80 3.41 16.89
CA ASP A 19 -16.72 3.04 15.81
C ASP A 19 -16.09 1.93 14.95
N ILE A 20 -14.78 2.04 14.71
CA ILE A 20 -14.03 1.10 13.86
C ILE A 20 -12.68 0.79 14.52
N LEU A 21 -12.44 -0.49 14.79
CA LEU A 21 -11.14 -1.00 15.20
C LEU A 21 -10.46 -1.68 14.02
N ILE A 22 -9.26 -1.22 13.69
CA ILE A 22 -8.40 -1.82 12.66
C ILE A 22 -7.19 -2.42 13.35
N VAL A 23 -6.95 -3.70 13.13
CA VAL A 23 -5.85 -4.43 13.75
C VAL A 23 -4.76 -4.68 12.72
N GLY A 24 -3.59 -4.08 12.96
CA GLY A 24 -2.44 -4.06 12.09
C GLY A 24 -2.36 -2.81 11.23
N SER A 25 -1.23 -2.09 11.29
CA SER A 25 -0.96 -0.87 10.54
C SER A 25 -0.05 -1.09 9.33
N GLY A 26 -0.15 -2.22 8.68
CA GLY A 26 0.44 -2.45 7.36
C GLY A 26 -0.30 -1.68 6.26
N SER A 27 0.05 -1.91 5.01
CA SER A 27 -0.56 -1.21 3.86
C SER A 27 -2.09 -1.32 3.83
N ALA A 28 -2.62 -2.51 4.15
CA ALA A 28 -4.06 -2.74 4.20
C ALA A 28 -4.74 -1.97 5.36
N GLY A 29 -4.14 -2.00 6.57
CA GLY A 29 -4.68 -1.30 7.73
C GLY A 29 -4.69 0.21 7.55
N HIS A 30 -3.63 0.78 7.00
CA HIS A 30 -3.60 2.20 6.65
C HIS A 30 -4.68 2.56 5.62
N SER A 31 -4.81 1.76 4.58
CA SER A 31 -5.83 1.99 3.56
C SER A 31 -7.23 1.92 4.13
N ALA A 32 -7.49 0.97 5.01
CA ALA A 32 -8.77 0.84 5.70
C ALA A 32 -9.05 2.05 6.60
N ALA A 33 -8.06 2.50 7.38
CA ALA A 33 -8.20 3.65 8.27
C ALA A 33 -8.50 4.95 7.50
N ILE A 34 -7.75 5.19 6.42
CA ILE A 34 -7.95 6.37 5.57
C ILE A 34 -9.32 6.33 4.89
N ALA A 35 -9.72 5.16 4.36
CA ALA A 35 -11.02 4.99 3.72
C ALA A 35 -12.16 5.21 4.72
N ALA A 36 -12.06 4.64 5.92
CA ALA A 36 -13.05 4.82 6.97
C ALA A 36 -13.19 6.30 7.39
N ALA A 37 -12.08 7.01 7.56
CA ALA A 37 -12.07 8.43 7.89
C ALA A 37 -12.71 9.26 6.77
N ARG A 38 -12.41 8.97 5.52
CA ARG A 38 -13.01 9.64 4.35
C ARG A 38 -14.50 9.35 4.19
N ALA A 39 -14.95 8.18 4.65
CA ALA A 39 -16.35 7.81 4.68
C ALA A 39 -17.12 8.45 5.85
N GLY A 40 -16.44 9.18 6.74
CA GLY A 40 -17.05 9.94 7.83
C GLY A 40 -17.05 9.26 9.20
N ALA A 41 -16.38 8.13 9.37
CA ALA A 41 -16.18 7.54 10.68
C ALA A 41 -15.37 8.50 11.57
N LYS A 42 -15.82 8.69 12.82
CA LYS A 42 -15.26 9.72 13.71
C LYS A 42 -14.26 9.18 14.70
N ASN A 43 -14.51 7.98 15.21
CA ASN A 43 -13.66 7.34 16.21
C ASN A 43 -13.07 6.06 15.63
N ILE A 44 -11.87 6.16 15.07
CA ILE A 44 -11.15 5.06 14.43
C ILE A 44 -9.90 4.77 15.24
N ILE A 45 -9.76 3.54 15.70
CA ILE A 45 -8.54 3.05 16.33
C ILE A 45 -7.80 2.16 15.37
N LEU A 46 -6.57 2.54 15.05
CA LEU A 46 -5.61 1.71 14.31
C LEU A 46 -4.61 1.14 15.30
N MET A 47 -4.70 -0.14 15.57
CA MET A 47 -3.87 -0.82 16.54
C MET A 47 -2.70 -1.52 15.85
N GLU A 48 -1.48 -1.26 16.33
CA GLU A 48 -0.25 -1.87 15.82
C GLU A 48 0.52 -2.55 16.95
N ARG A 49 1.12 -3.68 16.65
CA ARG A 49 1.93 -4.45 17.59
C ARG A 49 3.35 -3.92 17.70
N TYR A 50 3.89 -3.38 16.63
CA TYR A 50 5.25 -2.84 16.56
C TYR A 50 5.26 -1.35 16.88
N GLY A 51 6.43 -0.82 17.22
CA GLY A 51 6.63 0.60 17.47
C GLY A 51 6.66 1.48 16.21
N TYR A 52 6.29 0.94 15.05
CA TYR A 52 6.25 1.63 13.76
C TYR A 52 5.07 1.15 12.93
N SER A 53 4.65 1.96 11.99
CA SER A 53 3.59 1.69 11.04
C SER A 53 4.14 1.42 9.64
N GLY A 54 3.34 0.86 8.74
CA GLY A 54 3.64 0.65 7.33
C GLY A 54 3.94 -0.79 6.94
N GLY A 55 4.18 -1.67 7.91
CA GLY A 55 4.40 -3.10 7.66
C GLY A 55 5.63 -3.34 6.78
N ASP A 56 5.43 -4.03 5.65
CA ASP A 56 6.51 -4.41 4.75
C ASP A 56 7.23 -3.21 4.12
N VAL A 57 6.51 -2.14 3.84
CA VAL A 57 7.08 -0.94 3.19
C VAL A 57 8.03 -0.18 4.11
N THR A 58 7.84 -0.27 5.42
CA THR A 58 8.68 0.39 6.42
C THR A 58 9.58 -0.61 7.15
N GLY A 59 9.05 -1.36 8.10
CA GLY A 59 9.83 -2.29 8.89
C GLY A 59 10.33 -3.50 8.11
N GLY A 60 9.61 -3.95 7.09
CA GLY A 60 10.04 -5.01 6.19
C GLY A 60 11.09 -4.57 5.16
N LEU A 61 11.34 -3.26 5.03
CA LEU A 61 12.28 -2.66 4.07
C LEU A 61 12.06 -3.13 2.63
N VAL A 62 10.81 -3.36 2.25
CA VAL A 62 10.45 -3.72 0.88
C VAL A 62 10.62 -2.50 -0.01
N LEU A 63 11.68 -2.50 -0.80
CA LEU A 63 12.07 -1.39 -1.67
C LEU A 63 11.38 -1.40 -3.03
N MET A 64 10.71 -2.50 -3.37
CA MET A 64 10.06 -2.65 -4.67
C MET A 64 8.64 -3.18 -4.48
N VAL A 65 7.68 -2.45 -5.02
CA VAL A 65 6.28 -2.88 -5.09
C VAL A 65 5.97 -3.15 -6.57
N PRO A 66 6.03 -4.43 -7.00
CA PRO A 66 5.80 -4.79 -8.40
C PRO A 66 4.30 -4.84 -8.73
N ASP A 67 4.01 -5.03 -10.01
CA ASP A 67 2.68 -5.40 -10.53
C ASP A 67 1.56 -4.38 -10.26
N LEU A 68 1.91 -3.11 -10.11
CA LEU A 68 0.92 -2.03 -9.97
C LEU A 68 0.28 -1.65 -11.30
N SER A 69 0.97 -1.97 -12.39
CA SER A 69 0.52 -1.68 -13.74
C SER A 69 1.02 -2.75 -14.73
N TRP A 70 0.28 -2.93 -15.81
CA TRP A 70 0.63 -3.84 -16.89
C TRP A 70 0.24 -3.22 -18.24
N TYR A 71 1.15 -3.22 -19.19
CA TYR A 71 0.92 -2.68 -20.53
C TYR A 71 0.22 -1.32 -20.52
N ASN A 72 0.78 -0.34 -19.81
CA ASN A 72 0.22 1.00 -19.75
C ASN A 72 -1.20 1.09 -19.13
N LYS A 73 -1.57 0.12 -18.30
CA LYS A 73 -2.82 0.14 -17.53
C LYS A 73 -2.51 -0.04 -16.05
N SER A 74 -3.05 0.84 -15.22
CA SER A 74 -3.01 0.66 -13.76
C SER A 74 -4.02 -0.39 -13.33
N PHE A 75 -3.56 -1.40 -12.60
CA PHE A 75 -4.42 -2.38 -11.95
C PHE A 75 -4.80 -1.94 -10.54
N VAL A 76 -3.89 -1.29 -9.86
CA VAL A 76 -4.09 -0.84 -8.49
C VAL A 76 -4.39 0.66 -8.52
N ARG A 77 -5.59 1.02 -8.09
CA ARG A 77 -6.08 2.40 -8.09
C ARG A 77 -6.41 2.87 -6.68
N GLY A 78 -6.98 4.07 -6.59
CA GLY A 78 -7.44 4.64 -5.34
C GLY A 78 -6.30 5.13 -4.47
N LEU A 79 -6.26 4.69 -3.22
CA LEU A 79 -5.24 5.14 -2.25
C LEU A 79 -3.82 4.81 -2.66
N GLN A 80 -3.60 3.68 -3.32
CA GLN A 80 -2.28 3.29 -3.82
C GLN A 80 -1.80 4.26 -4.91
N GLU A 81 -2.65 4.56 -5.88
CA GLU A 81 -2.37 5.52 -6.94
C GLU A 81 -2.10 6.93 -6.38
N GLU A 82 -2.90 7.35 -5.41
CA GLU A 82 -2.70 8.61 -4.70
C GLU A 82 -1.36 8.65 -3.97
N TRP A 83 -0.96 7.56 -3.32
CA TRP A 83 0.31 7.47 -2.61
C TRP A 83 1.48 7.64 -3.56
N PHE A 84 1.50 6.90 -4.67
CA PHE A 84 2.57 7.04 -5.68
C PHE A 84 2.60 8.44 -6.29
N THR A 85 1.45 9.02 -6.60
CA THR A 85 1.36 10.40 -7.11
C THR A 85 1.94 11.41 -6.13
N ARG A 86 1.78 11.18 -4.83
CA ARG A 86 2.37 12.04 -3.79
C ARG A 86 3.86 11.83 -3.68
N LEU A 87 4.35 10.59 -3.76
CA LEU A 87 5.78 10.29 -3.73
C LEU A 87 6.52 10.93 -4.92
N GLU A 88 5.96 10.88 -6.12
CA GLU A 88 6.53 11.55 -7.30
C GLU A 88 6.72 13.06 -7.10
N LYS A 89 5.85 13.69 -6.31
CA LYS A 89 5.95 15.12 -5.99
C LYS A 89 7.00 15.43 -4.93
N VAL A 90 7.38 14.46 -4.12
CA VAL A 90 8.44 14.63 -3.10
C VAL A 90 9.80 14.74 -3.76
N GLY A 91 10.05 13.91 -4.78
CA GLY A 91 11.27 13.97 -5.57
C GLY A 91 11.33 12.84 -6.59
N PRO A 92 12.04 13.03 -7.70
CA PRO A 92 12.15 12.05 -8.78
C PRO A 92 12.87 10.77 -8.33
N GLU A 93 13.63 10.82 -7.25
CA GLU A 93 14.33 9.69 -6.65
C GLU A 93 13.43 8.81 -5.78
N CYS A 94 12.25 9.29 -5.39
CA CYS A 94 11.33 8.53 -4.54
C CYS A 94 10.56 7.45 -5.30
N VAL A 95 10.45 7.58 -6.63
CA VAL A 95 9.79 6.60 -7.51
C VAL A 95 10.67 6.36 -8.73
N VAL A 96 11.10 5.13 -8.91
CA VAL A 96 11.92 4.72 -10.05
C VAL A 96 11.05 4.02 -11.08
N GLY A 97 11.03 4.55 -12.29
CA GLY A 97 10.26 4.02 -13.41
C GLY A 97 9.47 5.10 -14.14
N PRO A 98 8.60 4.70 -15.06
CA PRO A 98 7.69 5.65 -15.70
C PRO A 98 6.72 6.26 -14.70
N SER A 99 6.39 7.53 -14.87
CA SER A 99 5.40 8.21 -14.04
C SER A 99 4.01 7.59 -14.18
N LEU A 100 3.22 7.64 -13.12
CA LEU A 100 1.81 7.25 -13.16
C LEU A 100 1.02 8.10 -14.16
N SER A 101 1.44 9.34 -14.42
CA SER A 101 0.86 10.20 -15.45
C SER A 101 1.06 9.67 -16.87
N ASP A 102 2.00 8.75 -17.05
CA ASP A 102 2.28 8.13 -18.34
C ASP A 102 1.33 6.95 -18.64
N ILE A 103 0.65 6.46 -17.62
CA ILE A 103 -0.29 5.34 -17.75
C ILE A 103 -1.49 5.76 -18.60
N GLY A 104 -1.78 4.97 -19.63
CA GLY A 104 -2.86 5.26 -20.58
C GLY A 104 -2.51 6.31 -21.63
N SER A 105 -1.29 6.85 -21.63
CA SER A 105 -0.86 7.82 -22.62
C SER A 105 -0.73 7.20 -24.01
N THR A 106 -1.12 7.95 -25.03
CA THR A 106 -0.91 7.62 -26.44
C THR A 106 0.38 8.23 -26.98
N ASP A 107 1.10 9.02 -26.18
CA ASP A 107 2.36 9.64 -26.55
C ASP A 107 3.46 8.57 -26.76
N PRO A 108 4.05 8.48 -27.96
CA PRO A 108 5.10 7.49 -28.26
C PRO A 108 6.31 7.56 -27.31
N ALA A 109 6.70 8.74 -26.87
CA ALA A 109 7.82 8.91 -25.95
C ALA A 109 7.52 8.30 -24.57
N LYS A 110 6.31 8.45 -24.09
CA LYS A 110 5.84 7.84 -22.83
C LYS A 110 5.69 6.33 -22.95
N ILE A 111 5.15 5.85 -24.06
CA ILE A 111 5.05 4.40 -24.35
C ILE A 111 6.45 3.76 -24.40
N ASN A 112 7.42 4.42 -25.00
CA ASN A 112 8.79 3.92 -25.07
C ASN A 112 9.47 3.85 -23.69
N ARG A 113 9.20 4.78 -22.79
CA ARG A 113 9.66 4.69 -21.40
C ARG A 113 9.14 3.45 -20.69
N TRP A 114 7.85 3.13 -20.87
CA TRP A 114 7.25 1.91 -20.32
C TRP A 114 7.90 0.65 -20.89
N LYS A 115 8.14 0.60 -22.20
CA LYS A 115 8.82 -0.53 -22.84
C LYS A 115 10.23 -0.70 -22.29
N THR A 116 11.01 0.37 -22.19
CA THR A 116 12.37 0.33 -21.64
C THR A 116 12.36 -0.16 -20.20
N TYR A 117 11.42 0.30 -19.36
CA TYR A 117 11.28 -0.15 -18.00
C TYR A 117 10.95 -1.64 -17.92
N MET A 118 9.98 -2.10 -18.70
CA MET A 118 9.59 -3.52 -18.76
C MET A 118 10.73 -4.40 -19.27
N ASP A 119 11.49 -3.94 -20.25
CA ASP A 119 12.66 -4.67 -20.73
C ASP A 119 13.75 -4.78 -19.67
N CYS A 120 13.98 -3.75 -18.88
CA CYS A 120 14.93 -3.79 -17.77
C CYS A 120 14.47 -4.76 -16.67
N THR A 121 13.18 -4.77 -16.35
CA THR A 121 12.64 -5.66 -15.31
C THR A 121 12.63 -7.13 -15.75
N SER A 122 12.32 -7.38 -17.02
CA SER A 122 12.32 -8.74 -17.59
C SER A 122 13.72 -9.36 -17.67
N LYS A 123 14.75 -8.53 -17.73
CA LYS A 123 16.16 -8.94 -17.77
C LYS A 123 16.83 -9.01 -16.39
N SER A 124 16.04 -9.08 -15.32
CA SER A 124 16.53 -9.13 -13.93
C SER A 124 17.42 -7.95 -13.48
N GLU A 125 17.48 -6.88 -14.23
CA GLU A 125 18.10 -5.64 -13.78
C GLU A 125 17.10 -4.87 -12.89
N HIS A 126 16.96 -5.32 -11.66
CA HIS A 126 16.12 -4.66 -10.67
C HIS A 126 16.71 -3.28 -10.33
N LYS A 127 16.07 -2.23 -10.83
CA LYS A 127 16.31 -0.89 -10.31
C LYS A 127 15.65 -0.81 -8.92
N ARG A 128 16.45 -0.55 -7.92
CA ARG A 128 16.02 -0.38 -6.53
C ARG A 128 15.30 0.94 -6.36
N LEU A 129 14.22 0.95 -5.58
CA LEU A 129 13.75 2.17 -4.93
C LEU A 129 14.84 2.59 -3.94
N VAL A 130 15.30 3.80 -4.01
CA VAL A 130 16.27 4.38 -3.09
C VAL A 130 15.53 5.27 -2.10
#